data_190c51c5032d4649097699f214f072a4
#
_entry.id   190c51c5032d4649097699f214f072a4
#
_cell.length_a   1.000
_cell.length_b   1.000
_cell.length_c   1.000
_cell.angle_alpha   90.00
_cell.angle_beta   90.00
_cell.angle_gamma   90.00
#
_symmetry.space_group_name_H-M   'P 1'
#
loop_
_entity.id
_entity.type
_entity.pdbx_description
1 polymer ?
#
loop_
_entity_poly.entity_id
_entity_poly.type
_entity_poly.pdbx_seq_one_letter_code
_entity_poly.pdbx_strand_id
1 'polypeptide(L)'
;MRKLILQMQMSVDGFVGSDEDRRWQLWEWGDDSAWDEELKQDFNAVFTTLGTILLSRKMVEEGYLTHWGNAAKKYPKDRFYAFAQRIVEAEKVVASDKLAASRWERTRVVSGDLPREVDALKQGDGGDIAVFGGAGFASALIAAGLVDEFQLFINPAVLGSGRRIFDKSGFARLTLLGSKPYACGMVVSRYAPAQ
;
A
#
# COMPACT_ATOMS: atom_id res chain seq x y z
N MET A 1 -14.77 -12.71 -6.15
CA MET A 1 -14.29 -11.37 -6.58
C MET A 1 -13.11 -11.00 -5.71
N ARG A 2 -12.03 -10.54 -6.30
CA ARG A 2 -10.79 -10.13 -5.62
C ARG A 2 -11.03 -8.82 -4.86
N LYS A 3 -10.45 -8.67 -3.67
CA LYS A 3 -10.52 -7.42 -2.92
C LYS A 3 -9.43 -6.44 -3.37
N LEU A 4 -9.74 -5.14 -3.35
CA LEU A 4 -8.74 -4.08 -3.35
C LEU A 4 -8.42 -3.70 -1.90
N ILE A 5 -7.22 -4.03 -1.46
CA ILE A 5 -6.73 -3.80 -0.11
C ILE A 5 -5.79 -2.59 -0.15
N LEU A 6 -6.16 -1.52 0.52
CA LEU A 6 -5.30 -0.36 0.73
C LEU A 6 -4.53 -0.52 2.03
N GLN A 7 -3.22 -0.69 1.93
CA GLN A 7 -2.32 -0.74 3.06
C GLN A 7 -1.54 0.58 3.15
N MET A 8 -1.72 1.31 4.25
CA MET A 8 -1.14 2.63 4.44
C MET A 8 -0.57 2.80 5.83
N GLN A 9 0.65 3.31 5.91
CA GLN A 9 1.21 3.81 7.17
C GLN A 9 0.73 5.25 7.41
N MET A 10 0.38 5.56 8.65
CA MET A 10 -0.05 6.90 9.05
C MET A 10 0.35 7.22 10.48
N SER A 11 0.43 8.51 10.79
CA SER A 11 0.60 9.01 12.14
C SER A 11 -0.70 8.90 12.95
N VAL A 12 -0.61 9.05 14.27
CA VAL A 12 -1.77 9.06 15.17
C VAL A 12 -2.78 10.15 14.79
N ASP A 13 -2.30 11.28 14.28
CA ASP A 13 -3.12 12.42 13.83
C ASP A 13 -3.53 12.34 12.34
N GLY A 14 -3.33 11.18 11.69
CA GLY A 14 -3.93 10.82 10.40
C GLY A 14 -3.18 11.30 9.16
N PHE A 15 -1.89 11.64 9.27
CA PHE A 15 -1.06 11.99 8.13
C PHE A 15 -0.29 10.77 7.62
N VAL A 16 -0.12 10.67 6.30
CA VAL A 16 0.61 9.58 5.62
C VAL A 16 1.98 10.00 5.08
N GLY A 17 2.36 11.25 5.28
CA GLY A 17 3.65 11.80 4.93
C GLY A 17 3.74 13.26 5.33
N SER A 18 4.96 13.74 5.49
CA SER A 18 5.22 15.15 5.80
C SER A 18 4.98 16.04 4.59
N ASP A 19 4.91 17.35 4.83
CA ASP A 19 5.03 18.36 3.79
C ASP A 19 6.44 18.33 3.17
N GLU A 20 6.60 18.88 1.96
CA GLU A 20 7.81 18.75 1.14
C GLU A 20 9.11 19.14 1.84
N ASP A 21 9.05 20.07 2.80
CA ASP A 21 10.22 20.57 3.55
C ASP A 21 10.64 19.69 4.75
N ARG A 22 9.86 18.69 5.10
CA ARG A 22 10.15 17.79 6.21
C ARG A 22 10.55 16.42 5.72
N ARG A 23 11.78 16.00 6.00
CA ARG A 23 12.34 14.70 5.57
C ARG A 23 11.81 13.50 6.36
N TRP A 24 10.67 13.63 7.03
CA TRP A 24 10.14 12.54 7.80
C TRP A 24 9.27 11.63 6.93
N GLN A 25 9.63 10.34 6.89
CA GLN A 25 8.86 9.28 6.26
C GLN A 25 8.38 8.32 7.33
N LEU A 26 7.09 8.00 7.29
CA LEU A 26 6.47 7.06 8.23
C LEU A 26 6.91 5.63 8.02
N TRP A 27 7.46 5.33 6.85
CA TRP A 27 7.82 3.99 6.50
C TRP A 27 9.30 3.94 6.15
N GLU A 28 10.06 3.52 7.13
CA GLU A 28 11.40 3.04 6.93
C GLU A 28 11.36 1.53 7.02
N TRP A 29 11.62 0.86 5.92
CA TRP A 29 11.83 -0.57 5.91
C TRP A 29 13.31 -0.80 5.60
N GLY A 30 14.05 -1.19 6.62
CA GLY A 30 15.47 -1.42 6.53
C GLY A 30 15.98 -2.14 7.76
N ASP A 31 17.29 -2.34 7.85
CA ASP A 31 17.94 -3.02 8.96
C ASP A 31 17.73 -2.30 10.30
N ASP A 32 17.47 -0.99 10.23
CA ASP A 32 17.21 -0.07 11.35
C ASP A 32 15.72 0.22 11.56
N SER A 33 14.83 -0.53 10.88
CA SER A 33 13.39 -0.38 11.04
C SER A 33 12.97 -0.53 12.51
N ALA A 34 12.15 0.41 13.00
CA ALA A 34 11.56 0.37 14.33
C ALA A 34 10.50 -0.75 14.50
N TRP A 35 10.18 -1.49 13.45
CA TRP A 35 9.22 -2.59 13.50
C TRP A 35 9.80 -3.80 14.23
N ASP A 36 9.04 -4.33 15.19
CA ASP A 36 9.39 -5.57 15.86
C ASP A 36 9.21 -6.81 14.96
N GLU A 37 9.68 -7.95 15.42
CA GLU A 37 9.64 -9.20 14.65
C GLU A 37 8.21 -9.65 14.35
N GLU A 38 7.29 -9.46 15.28
CA GLU A 38 5.90 -9.88 15.14
C GLU A 38 5.21 -9.07 14.03
N LEU A 39 5.39 -7.75 14.02
CA LEU A 39 4.85 -6.89 12.97
C LEU A 39 5.44 -7.24 11.59
N LYS A 40 6.74 -7.53 11.52
CA LYS A 40 7.40 -7.95 10.27
C LYS A 40 6.85 -9.28 9.76
N GLN A 41 6.58 -10.23 10.66
CA GLN A 41 5.96 -11.51 10.30
C GLN A 41 4.53 -11.33 9.78
N ASP A 42 3.71 -10.57 10.49
CA ASP A 42 2.33 -10.29 10.09
C ASP A 42 2.26 -9.51 8.77
N PHE A 43 3.18 -8.57 8.56
CA PHE A 43 3.29 -7.86 7.29
C PHE A 43 3.61 -8.83 6.13
N ASN A 44 4.56 -9.75 6.32
CA ASN A 44 4.87 -10.77 5.32
C ASN A 44 3.68 -11.69 5.03
N ALA A 45 2.88 -12.01 6.05
CA ALA A 45 1.71 -12.88 5.90
C ALA A 45 0.66 -12.28 4.95
N VAL A 46 0.52 -10.95 4.90
CA VAL A 46 -0.40 -10.27 3.96
C VAL A 46 -0.07 -10.62 2.52
N PHE A 47 1.21 -10.76 2.17
CA PHE A 47 1.64 -11.06 0.80
C PHE A 47 1.34 -12.50 0.36
N THR A 48 0.91 -13.39 1.26
CA THR A 48 0.56 -14.77 0.89
C THR A 48 -0.73 -14.86 0.09
N THR A 49 -1.63 -13.92 0.24
CA THR A 49 -2.93 -13.86 -0.46
C THR A 49 -2.93 -12.91 -1.65
N LEU A 50 -1.90 -12.08 -1.80
CA LEU A 50 -1.82 -11.09 -2.85
C LEU A 50 -1.41 -11.70 -4.19
N GLY A 51 -2.15 -11.35 -5.24
CA GLY A 51 -1.83 -11.74 -6.62
C GLY A 51 -1.39 -10.56 -7.48
N THR A 52 -1.82 -9.34 -7.14
CA THR A 52 -1.54 -8.14 -7.95
C THR A 52 -1.22 -6.96 -7.05
N ILE A 53 -0.28 -6.12 -7.48
CA ILE A 53 0.00 -4.82 -6.86
C ILE A 53 -0.42 -3.72 -7.83
N LEU A 54 -1.34 -2.88 -7.40
CA LEU A 54 -1.79 -1.71 -8.16
C LEU A 54 -0.98 -0.48 -7.72
N LEU A 55 -0.32 0.15 -8.68
CA LEU A 55 0.65 1.22 -8.48
C LEU A 55 0.24 2.49 -9.24
N SER A 56 0.60 3.64 -8.69
CA SER A 56 0.58 4.89 -9.46
C SER A 56 1.85 5.02 -10.31
N ARG A 57 1.76 5.78 -11.41
CA ARG A 57 2.93 6.15 -12.22
C ARG A 57 4.05 6.75 -11.36
N LYS A 58 3.71 7.68 -10.47
CA LYS A 58 4.67 8.36 -9.61
C LYS A 58 5.49 7.37 -8.77
N MET A 59 4.86 6.38 -8.16
CA MET A 59 5.57 5.36 -7.36
C MET A 59 6.62 4.60 -8.18
N VAL A 60 6.28 4.16 -9.38
CA VAL A 60 7.23 3.39 -10.20
C VAL A 60 8.36 4.26 -10.74
N GLU A 61 8.08 5.52 -11.08
CA GLU A 61 9.10 6.49 -11.51
C GLU A 61 10.03 6.92 -10.36
N GLU A 62 9.54 7.00 -9.13
CA GLU A 62 10.32 7.27 -7.91
C GLU A 62 11.15 6.06 -7.44
N GLY A 63 11.05 4.92 -8.12
CA GLY A 63 11.94 3.79 -7.90
C GLY A 63 11.40 2.69 -7.00
N TYR A 64 10.11 2.63 -6.70
CA TYR A 64 9.50 1.60 -5.85
C TYR A 64 9.92 0.17 -6.26
N LEU A 65 9.78 -0.17 -7.53
CA LEU A 65 10.13 -1.50 -8.03
C LEU A 65 11.64 -1.78 -7.99
N THR A 66 12.45 -0.76 -8.25
CA THR A 66 13.91 -0.88 -8.16
C THR A 66 14.37 -1.10 -6.72
N HIS A 67 13.78 -0.36 -5.77
CA HIS A 67 14.07 -0.50 -4.34
C HIS A 67 13.81 -1.92 -3.85
N TRP A 68 12.60 -2.44 -4.08
CA TRP A 68 12.24 -3.80 -3.63
C TRP A 68 12.95 -4.91 -4.40
N GLY A 69 13.25 -4.70 -5.69
CA GLY A 69 14.11 -5.60 -6.46
C GLY A 69 15.53 -5.69 -5.89
N ASN A 70 16.09 -4.59 -5.42
CA ASN A 70 17.40 -4.57 -4.77
C ASN A 70 17.33 -5.22 -3.38
N ALA A 71 16.28 -4.95 -2.59
CA ALA A 71 16.08 -5.59 -1.29
C ALA A 71 15.95 -7.12 -1.41
N ALA A 72 15.16 -7.61 -2.38
CA ALA A 72 15.03 -9.03 -2.63
C ALA A 72 16.38 -9.72 -2.98
N LYS A 73 17.23 -9.04 -3.74
CA LYS A 73 18.58 -9.53 -4.06
C LYS A 73 19.54 -9.47 -2.88
N LYS A 74 19.43 -8.43 -2.05
CA LYS A 74 20.29 -8.22 -0.87
C LYS A 74 19.97 -9.21 0.25
N TYR A 75 18.69 -9.54 0.43
CA TYR A 75 18.19 -10.37 1.52
C TYR A 75 17.42 -11.62 1.06
N PRO A 76 18.01 -12.49 0.22
CA PRO A 76 17.28 -13.56 -0.47
C PRO A 76 16.81 -14.69 0.45
N LYS A 77 17.34 -14.77 1.67
CA LYS A 77 17.01 -15.82 2.67
C LYS A 77 16.50 -15.24 3.99
N ASP A 78 16.36 -13.93 4.08
CA ASP A 78 15.87 -13.30 5.28
C ASP A 78 14.34 -13.37 5.33
N ARG A 79 13.82 -14.06 6.34
CA ARG A 79 12.38 -14.24 6.54
C ARG A 79 11.61 -12.91 6.68
N PHE A 80 12.27 -11.88 7.21
CA PHE A 80 11.65 -10.57 7.37
C PHE A 80 11.56 -9.77 6.06
N TYR A 81 12.35 -10.13 5.06
CA TYR A 81 12.33 -9.55 3.72
C TYR A 81 11.63 -10.42 2.67
N ALA A 82 10.95 -11.50 3.06
CA ALA A 82 10.24 -12.38 2.14
C ALA A 82 9.19 -11.63 1.30
N PHE A 83 8.58 -10.57 1.85
CA PHE A 83 7.66 -9.70 1.11
C PHE A 83 8.31 -9.01 -0.09
N ALA A 84 9.61 -8.65 -0.03
CA ALA A 84 10.30 -8.03 -1.16
C ALA A 84 10.39 -8.99 -2.36
N GLN A 85 10.64 -10.28 -2.12
CA GLN A 85 10.58 -11.32 -3.14
C GLN A 85 9.16 -11.44 -3.71
N ARG A 86 8.13 -11.41 -2.85
CA ARG A 86 6.72 -11.43 -3.29
C ARG A 86 6.35 -10.23 -4.14
N ILE A 87 6.85 -9.03 -3.83
CA ILE A 87 6.64 -7.82 -4.67
C ILE A 87 7.26 -8.03 -6.05
N VAL A 88 8.46 -8.61 -6.14
CA VAL A 88 9.11 -8.89 -7.44
C VAL A 88 8.29 -9.89 -8.25
N GLU A 89 7.80 -10.96 -7.63
CA GLU A 89 7.09 -12.06 -8.27
C GLU A 89 5.63 -11.72 -8.63
N ALA A 90 4.98 -10.83 -7.88
CA ALA A 90 3.59 -10.44 -8.12
C ALA A 90 3.38 -9.81 -9.50
N GLU A 91 2.19 -9.94 -10.05
CA GLU A 91 1.76 -9.12 -11.18
C GLU A 91 1.57 -7.65 -10.72
N LYS A 92 2.05 -6.71 -11.53
CA LYS A 92 1.91 -5.28 -11.25
C LYS A 92 1.05 -4.61 -12.31
N VAL A 93 0.20 -3.71 -11.86
CA VAL A 93 -0.61 -2.86 -12.73
C VAL A 93 -0.33 -1.40 -12.39
N VAL A 94 0.06 -0.63 -13.38
CA VAL A 94 0.30 0.81 -13.21
C VAL A 94 -0.84 1.59 -13.85
N ALA A 95 -1.59 2.34 -13.04
CA ALA A 95 -2.62 3.23 -13.55
C ALA A 95 -2.00 4.56 -14.03
N SER A 96 -2.10 4.85 -15.34
CA SER A 96 -1.51 6.06 -15.92
C SER A 96 -1.99 6.34 -17.33
N ASP A 97 -2.41 7.57 -17.59
CA ASP A 97 -2.66 8.10 -18.95
C ASP A 97 -1.40 8.67 -19.63
N LYS A 98 -0.27 8.68 -18.92
CA LYS A 98 0.99 9.29 -19.42
C LYS A 98 2.05 8.25 -19.79
N LEU A 99 1.84 6.99 -19.47
CA LEU A 99 2.73 5.89 -19.84
C LEU A 99 2.07 5.07 -20.95
N ALA A 100 2.71 4.99 -22.10
CA ALA A 100 2.22 4.20 -23.23
C ALA A 100 2.43 2.69 -23.01
N ALA A 101 3.53 2.31 -22.34
CA ALA A 101 3.88 0.92 -22.06
C ALA A 101 4.72 0.80 -20.78
N SER A 102 4.75 -0.40 -20.23
CA SER A 102 5.63 -0.72 -19.11
C SER A 102 7.05 -1.04 -19.58
N ARG A 103 8.03 -0.60 -18.79
CA ARG A 103 9.45 -0.99 -18.89
C ARG A 103 9.90 -1.90 -17.74
N TRP A 104 8.98 -2.26 -16.84
CA TRP A 104 9.26 -3.11 -15.68
C TRP A 104 8.71 -4.50 -15.91
N GLU A 105 9.41 -5.50 -15.40
CA GLU A 105 9.01 -6.90 -15.49
C GLU A 105 7.68 -7.15 -14.78
N ARG A 106 6.88 -8.07 -15.33
CA ARG A 106 5.56 -8.46 -14.81
C ARG A 106 4.65 -7.27 -14.50
N THR A 107 4.73 -6.22 -15.34
CA THR A 107 4.03 -4.96 -15.11
C THR A 107 3.31 -4.55 -16.38
N ARG A 108 2.01 -4.32 -16.32
CA ARG A 108 1.22 -3.72 -17.39
C ARG A 108 0.73 -2.33 -17.00
N VAL A 109 0.51 -1.49 -17.99
CA VAL A 109 -0.08 -0.16 -17.82
C VAL A 109 -1.55 -0.24 -18.19
N VAL A 110 -2.39 0.41 -17.39
CA VAL A 110 -3.80 0.65 -17.68
C VAL A 110 -4.05 2.15 -17.70
N SER A 111 -4.92 2.61 -18.60
CA SER A 111 -5.23 4.03 -18.80
C SER A 111 -6.73 4.24 -18.94
N GLY A 112 -7.19 5.47 -18.72
CA GLY A 112 -8.59 5.86 -18.82
C GLY A 112 -9.32 5.85 -17.48
N ASP A 113 -10.54 5.34 -17.46
CA ASP A 113 -11.42 5.38 -16.30
C ASP A 113 -10.93 4.44 -15.17
N LEU A 114 -10.37 5.03 -14.11
CA LEU A 114 -9.82 4.28 -12.97
C LEU A 114 -10.82 3.33 -12.31
N PRO A 115 -12.09 3.71 -12.03
CA PRO A 115 -13.11 2.79 -11.53
C PRO A 115 -13.28 1.55 -12.42
N ARG A 116 -13.44 1.75 -13.71
CA ARG A 116 -13.60 0.66 -14.68
C ARG A 116 -12.42 -0.30 -14.70
N GLU A 117 -11.20 0.24 -14.69
CA GLU A 117 -9.97 -0.57 -14.68
C GLU A 117 -9.82 -1.37 -13.38
N VAL A 118 -10.17 -0.77 -12.24
CA VAL A 118 -10.14 -1.46 -10.94
C VAL A 118 -11.22 -2.54 -10.87
N ASP A 119 -12.43 -2.27 -11.35
CA ASP A 119 -13.52 -3.28 -11.40
C ASP A 119 -13.14 -4.46 -12.30
N ALA A 120 -12.52 -4.20 -13.45
CA ALA A 120 -12.01 -5.26 -14.33
C ALA A 120 -10.92 -6.10 -13.63
N LEU A 121 -10.04 -5.47 -12.85
CA LEU A 121 -9.04 -6.18 -12.04
C LEU A 121 -9.70 -7.06 -10.96
N LYS A 122 -10.73 -6.56 -10.28
CA LYS A 122 -11.44 -7.30 -9.24
C LYS A 122 -12.20 -8.51 -9.78
N GLN A 123 -12.68 -8.44 -11.01
CA GLN A 123 -13.40 -9.54 -11.70
C GLN A 123 -12.45 -10.59 -12.29
N GLY A 124 -11.17 -10.28 -12.45
CA GLY A 124 -10.16 -11.21 -12.95
C GLY A 124 -9.80 -12.31 -11.94
N ASP A 125 -9.04 -13.29 -12.42
CA ASP A 125 -8.54 -14.40 -11.62
C ASP A 125 -7.32 -14.01 -10.78
N GLY A 126 -7.08 -14.77 -9.71
CA GLY A 126 -5.92 -14.65 -8.84
C GLY A 126 -6.22 -14.14 -7.43
N GLY A 127 -5.16 -13.89 -6.66
CA GLY A 127 -5.23 -13.36 -5.29
C GLY A 127 -5.65 -11.89 -5.24
N ASP A 128 -5.81 -11.36 -4.05
CA ASP A 128 -6.24 -9.98 -3.81
C ASP A 128 -5.30 -8.95 -4.45
N ILE A 129 -5.79 -7.73 -4.57
CA ILE A 129 -5.08 -6.58 -5.16
C ILE A 129 -4.62 -5.67 -4.02
N ALA A 130 -3.32 -5.39 -3.93
CA ALA A 130 -2.79 -4.47 -2.93
C ALA A 130 -2.45 -3.10 -3.51
N VAL A 131 -2.66 -2.06 -2.71
CA VAL A 131 -2.18 -0.69 -2.93
C VAL A 131 -1.40 -0.25 -1.70
N PHE A 132 -0.16 0.20 -1.90
CA PHE A 132 0.74 0.64 -0.83
C PHE A 132 0.96 2.17 -0.81
N GLY A 133 0.20 2.92 -1.58
CA GLY A 133 0.32 4.37 -1.69
C GLY A 133 0.47 4.79 -3.16
N GLY A 134 1.01 5.97 -3.59
CA GLY A 134 1.18 7.24 -2.87
C GLY A 134 -0.13 7.89 -2.43
N ALA A 135 0.00 8.88 -1.57
CA ALA A 135 -1.15 9.52 -0.90
C ALA A 135 -2.25 9.98 -1.86
N GLY A 136 -1.89 10.67 -2.94
CA GLY A 136 -2.88 11.16 -3.92
C GLY A 136 -3.60 10.05 -4.68
N PHE A 137 -2.93 8.94 -4.97
CA PHE A 137 -3.53 7.79 -5.63
C PHE A 137 -4.47 7.05 -4.69
N ALA A 138 -4.02 6.79 -3.45
CA ALA A 138 -4.86 6.22 -2.41
C ALA A 138 -6.13 7.08 -2.18
N SER A 139 -5.98 8.41 -2.08
CA SER A 139 -7.09 9.35 -1.94
C SER A 139 -8.08 9.26 -3.12
N ALA A 140 -7.61 9.09 -4.35
CA ALA A 140 -8.46 8.93 -5.52
C ALA A 140 -9.26 7.62 -5.48
N LEU A 141 -8.63 6.51 -5.11
CA LEU A 141 -9.31 5.21 -4.94
C LEU A 141 -10.37 5.25 -3.84
N ILE A 142 -10.07 5.90 -2.71
CA ILE A 142 -11.00 6.08 -1.60
C ILE A 142 -12.20 6.92 -2.03
N ALA A 143 -11.95 8.08 -2.67
CA ALA A 143 -13.00 8.97 -3.13
C ALA A 143 -13.94 8.33 -4.16
N ALA A 144 -13.42 7.40 -4.97
CA ALA A 144 -14.18 6.61 -5.93
C ALA A 144 -14.88 5.37 -5.32
N GLY A 145 -14.74 5.13 -4.00
CA GLY A 145 -15.38 3.98 -3.33
C GLY A 145 -14.82 2.62 -3.74
N LEU A 146 -13.59 2.56 -4.23
CA LEU A 146 -13.00 1.35 -4.82
C LEU A 146 -12.31 0.43 -3.81
N VAL A 147 -12.03 0.91 -2.61
CA VAL A 147 -11.31 0.18 -1.57
C VAL A 147 -12.27 -0.73 -0.81
N ASP A 148 -11.98 -2.04 -0.79
CA ASP A 148 -12.78 -3.05 -0.09
C ASP A 148 -12.28 -3.30 1.33
N GLU A 149 -10.98 -3.11 1.56
CA GLU A 149 -10.36 -3.27 2.88
C GLU A 149 -9.25 -2.23 3.08
N PHE A 150 -9.28 -1.58 4.24
CA PHE A 150 -8.24 -0.67 4.72
C PHE A 150 -7.38 -1.41 5.73
N GLN A 151 -6.07 -1.39 5.57
CA GLN A 151 -5.10 -1.85 6.56
C GLN A 151 -4.23 -0.65 6.95
N LEU A 152 -4.57 -0.05 8.09
CA LEU A 152 -3.96 1.19 8.56
C LEU A 152 -2.91 0.87 9.64
N PHE A 153 -1.67 1.16 9.32
CA PHE A 153 -0.51 1.00 10.20
C PHE A 153 -0.28 2.32 10.92
N ILE A 154 -0.82 2.42 12.13
CA ILE A 154 -0.75 3.65 12.95
C ILE A 154 0.59 3.67 13.66
N ASN A 155 1.46 4.59 13.25
CA ASN A 155 2.74 4.83 13.89
C ASN A 155 2.54 5.66 15.18
N PRO A 156 3.29 5.41 16.25
CA PRO A 156 3.23 6.17 17.49
C PRO A 156 3.91 7.54 17.35
N ALA A 157 3.45 8.34 16.38
CA ALA A 157 4.01 9.63 16.03
C ALA A 157 2.90 10.63 15.70
N VAL A 158 3.14 11.91 15.97
CA VAL A 158 2.30 13.05 15.61
C VAL A 158 3.05 13.94 14.65
N LEU A 159 2.44 14.30 13.53
CA LEU A 159 3.04 15.16 12.51
C LEU A 159 2.58 16.62 12.59
N GLY A 160 1.36 16.86 13.02
CA GLY A 160 0.74 18.19 13.09
C GLY A 160 0.33 18.76 11.71
N SER A 161 1.04 18.42 10.63
CA SER A 161 0.72 18.80 9.25
C SER A 161 1.28 17.77 8.27
N GLY A 162 0.75 17.76 7.02
CA GLY A 162 1.22 16.84 5.99
C GLY A 162 0.10 16.35 5.08
N ARG A 163 0.38 15.29 4.36
CA ARG A 163 -0.55 14.69 3.40
C ARG A 163 -1.48 13.70 4.07
N ARG A 164 -2.75 13.73 3.69
CA ARG A 164 -3.80 12.80 4.13
C ARG A 164 -4.37 12.02 2.95
N ILE A 165 -5.01 10.89 3.23
CA ILE A 165 -5.66 10.06 2.20
C ILE A 165 -7.18 10.21 2.21
N PHE A 166 -7.77 10.74 3.27
CA PHE A 166 -9.24 10.86 3.42
C PHE A 166 -9.79 12.26 3.12
N ASP A 167 -8.95 13.23 2.75
CA ASP A 167 -9.38 14.64 2.56
C ASP A 167 -10.41 14.83 1.44
N LYS A 168 -10.47 13.93 0.48
CA LYS A 168 -11.41 13.97 -0.65
C LYS A 168 -12.61 13.03 -0.48
N SER A 169 -12.61 12.22 0.56
CA SER A 169 -13.75 11.36 0.87
C SER A 169 -14.80 12.15 1.63
N GLY A 170 -16.06 11.97 1.29
CA GLY A 170 -17.17 12.40 2.14
C GLY A 170 -17.24 11.55 3.42
N PHE A 171 -18.25 11.83 4.26
CA PHE A 171 -18.50 10.98 5.42
C PHE A 171 -18.81 9.55 4.99
N ALA A 172 -18.06 8.58 5.53
CA ALA A 172 -18.27 7.17 5.32
C ALA A 172 -18.14 6.42 6.65
N ARG A 173 -19.03 5.46 6.88
CA ARG A 173 -18.91 4.55 8.01
C ARG A 173 -18.02 3.38 7.62
N LEU A 174 -17.20 2.91 8.57
CA LEU A 174 -16.35 1.75 8.42
C LEU A 174 -16.70 0.71 9.48
N THR A 175 -16.65 -0.56 9.11
CA THR A 175 -16.76 -1.70 10.01
C THR A 175 -15.37 -2.15 10.41
N LEU A 176 -15.08 -2.22 11.70
CA LEU A 176 -13.81 -2.76 12.20
C LEU A 176 -13.76 -4.27 11.96
N LEU A 177 -12.75 -4.73 11.24
CA LEU A 177 -12.46 -6.14 11.01
C LEU A 177 -11.48 -6.72 12.05
N GLY A 178 -10.62 -5.88 12.60
CA GLY A 178 -9.66 -6.25 13.63
C GLY A 178 -8.68 -5.12 13.92
N SER A 179 -8.07 -5.17 15.10
CA SER A 179 -7.01 -4.24 15.50
C SER A 179 -5.99 -4.98 16.35
N LYS A 180 -4.71 -4.80 16.06
CA LYS A 180 -3.62 -5.46 16.77
C LYS A 180 -2.53 -4.44 17.15
N PRO A 181 -2.25 -4.28 18.45
CA PRO A 181 -1.09 -3.52 18.91
C PRO A 181 0.17 -4.39 18.86
N TYR A 182 1.33 -3.75 18.66
CA TYR A 182 2.64 -4.38 18.64
C TYR A 182 3.57 -3.75 19.69
N ALA A 183 4.58 -4.50 20.14
CA ALA A 183 5.50 -4.05 21.18
C ALA A 183 6.32 -2.82 20.77
N CYS A 184 6.55 -2.62 19.46
CA CYS A 184 7.17 -1.42 18.91
C CYS A 184 6.30 -0.15 18.97
N GLY A 185 5.08 -0.22 19.51
CA GLY A 185 4.14 0.89 19.63
C GLY A 185 3.22 1.09 18.42
N MET A 186 3.41 0.34 17.35
CA MET A 186 2.51 0.35 16.19
C MET A 186 1.16 -0.28 16.53
N VAL A 187 0.10 0.22 15.89
CA VAL A 187 -1.22 -0.43 15.87
C VAL A 187 -1.64 -0.65 14.44
N VAL A 188 -1.95 -1.90 14.07
CA VAL A 188 -2.52 -2.19 12.75
C VAL A 188 -4.01 -2.41 12.90
N SER A 189 -4.80 -1.54 12.28
CA SER A 189 -6.26 -1.62 12.28
C SER A 189 -6.77 -1.92 10.88
N ARG A 190 -7.70 -2.88 10.80
CA ARG A 190 -8.33 -3.31 9.55
C ARG A 190 -9.79 -2.91 9.55
N TYR A 191 -10.24 -2.32 8.45
CA TYR A 191 -11.62 -1.88 8.27
C TYR A 191 -12.14 -2.26 6.90
N ALA A 192 -13.46 -2.44 6.78
CA ALA A 192 -14.18 -2.46 5.51
C ALA A 192 -15.18 -1.30 5.46
N PRO A 193 -15.58 -0.83 4.26
CA PRO A 193 -16.76 0.03 4.13
C PRO A 193 -17.97 -0.62 4.79
N ALA A 194 -18.73 0.14 5.59
CA ALA A 194 -19.99 -0.37 6.14
C ALA A 194 -21.03 -0.50 5.02
N GLN A 195 -21.78 -1.60 5.06
CA GLN A 195 -22.91 -1.83 4.17
C GLN A 195 -24.10 -0.94 4.52
#